data_0d86f79be51573551617b26032886237
#
_entry.id   0d86f79be51573551617b26032886237
#
_cell.length_a   1.000
_cell.length_b   1.000
_cell.length_c   1.000
_cell.angle_alpha   90.00
_cell.angle_beta   90.00
_cell.angle_gamma   90.00
#
_symmetry.space_group_name_H-M   'P 1'
#
loop_
_entity.id
_entity.type
_entity.pdbx_description
1 polymer ?
#
loop_
_entity_poly.entity_id
_entity_poly.type
_entity_poly.pdbx_seq_one_letter_code
_entity_poly.pdbx_strand_id
1 'polypeptide(L)'
;LQYDQPRGKGVLYQAFEGVIPNLERRYKETQSDGVREELEGCMSECPCPTCGGKRLRRESLAVTVGGLSISDYCEKSVVDALDFVDQLTLTEQQMRIGERILKEIKARLGFLRSVGLEYLTLSRASASLSGGEAQRIRLATQIGSSLMGVLYILDEPSIGLHQRDNDKLLATLKRLRDLGNTLIVVEHDEDTMRAADYLIDIGPGAGAHGGQVVACGTPREVMDDPASLTGQYLSGKKKIEVPKARRTGNGNFLTVRGAQENNLKDLDVSIPLGTFTCVTGVSGSGKSSLVNEIIYKKLGADLN
;
A
#
# COMPACT_ATOMS: atom_id res chain seq x y z
N LEU A 1 -18.30 44.16 17.33
CA LEU A 1 -18.65 44.14 15.89
C LEU A 1 -19.58 45.29 15.56
N GLN A 2 -19.18 46.16 14.65
CA GLN A 2 -20.09 47.14 14.04
C GLN A 2 -20.81 46.46 12.87
N TYR A 3 -22.12 46.59 12.81
CA TYR A 3 -22.90 46.13 11.68
C TYR A 3 -23.74 47.25 11.09
N ASP A 4 -23.82 47.28 9.78
CA ASP A 4 -24.61 48.18 8.98
C ASP A 4 -25.46 47.35 8.01
N GLN A 5 -26.71 47.09 8.38
CA GLN A 5 -27.64 46.29 7.60
C GLN A 5 -28.87 47.17 7.21
N PRO A 6 -29.61 46.81 6.14
CA PRO A 6 -30.80 47.57 5.73
C PRO A 6 -31.84 47.77 6.82
N ARG A 7 -31.81 47.02 7.90
CA ARG A 7 -32.73 47.07 9.04
C ARG A 7 -32.18 47.83 10.27
N GLY A 8 -30.95 48.35 10.21
CA GLY A 8 -30.36 49.15 11.30
C GLY A 8 -28.86 49.04 11.42
N LYS A 9 -28.29 50.04 12.09
CA LYS A 9 -26.87 50.11 12.45
C LYS A 9 -26.73 49.92 13.94
N GLY A 10 -25.72 49.21 14.36
CA GLY A 10 -25.46 48.98 15.78
C GLY A 10 -24.07 48.46 16.08
N VAL A 11 -23.78 48.38 17.35
CA VAL A 11 -22.56 47.74 17.87
C VAL A 11 -22.96 46.54 18.70
N LEU A 12 -22.54 45.37 18.29
CA LEU A 12 -22.73 44.14 19.04
C LEU A 12 -21.48 43.89 19.89
N TYR A 13 -21.65 43.90 21.20
CA TYR A 13 -20.62 43.52 22.15
C TYR A 13 -20.73 42.02 22.39
N GLN A 14 -19.92 41.25 21.69
CA GLN A 14 -19.82 39.81 21.88
C GLN A 14 -18.37 39.47 22.14
N ALA A 15 -18.13 38.63 23.14
CA ALA A 15 -16.81 38.09 23.39
C ALA A 15 -16.33 37.29 22.16
N PHE A 16 -15.11 37.54 21.70
CA PHE A 16 -14.51 36.78 20.63
C PHE A 16 -14.13 35.38 21.17
N GLU A 17 -14.78 34.33 20.67
CA GLU A 17 -14.56 32.95 21.12
C GLU A 17 -13.17 32.41 20.77
N GLY A 18 -12.46 33.07 19.88
CA GLY A 18 -11.17 32.59 19.34
C GLY A 18 -11.35 31.82 18.03
N VAL A 19 -10.28 31.76 17.23
CA VAL A 19 -10.32 31.12 15.91
C VAL A 19 -10.46 29.59 16.08
N ILE A 20 -9.64 28.99 16.94
CA ILE A 20 -9.63 27.51 17.15
C ILE A 20 -10.97 27.03 17.72
N PRO A 21 -11.53 27.59 18.81
CA PRO A 21 -12.83 27.18 19.33
C PRO A 21 -13.97 27.35 18.31
N ASN A 22 -13.92 28.42 17.49
CA ASN A 22 -14.89 28.65 16.43
C ASN A 22 -14.83 27.54 15.37
N LEU A 23 -13.62 27.19 14.88
CA LEU A 23 -13.44 26.13 13.90
C LEU A 23 -13.85 24.77 14.45
N GLU A 24 -13.50 24.45 15.71
CA GLU A 24 -13.90 23.22 16.38
C GLU A 24 -15.42 23.10 16.53
N ARG A 25 -16.08 24.21 16.91
CA ARG A 25 -17.54 24.22 17.00
C ARG A 25 -18.18 24.03 15.63
N ARG A 26 -17.75 24.76 14.61
CA ARG A 26 -18.23 24.62 13.24
C ARG A 26 -18.03 23.20 12.70
N TYR A 27 -16.90 22.56 13.00
CA TYR A 27 -16.62 21.18 12.60
C TYR A 27 -17.59 20.19 13.23
N LYS A 28 -17.94 20.39 14.51
CA LYS A 28 -18.89 19.55 15.24
C LYS A 28 -20.35 19.75 14.78
N GLU A 29 -20.71 20.97 14.45
CA GLU A 29 -22.10 21.36 14.13
C GLU A 29 -22.45 21.19 12.65
N THR A 30 -21.47 21.19 11.75
CA THR A 30 -21.73 21.11 10.31
C THR A 30 -22.28 19.75 9.90
N GLN A 31 -23.31 19.77 9.04
CA GLN A 31 -23.86 18.59 8.37
C GLN A 31 -23.42 18.55 6.89
N SER A 32 -22.67 19.53 6.41
CA SER A 32 -22.17 19.60 5.04
C SER A 32 -20.81 18.95 4.94
N ASP A 33 -20.67 17.92 4.10
CA ASP A 33 -19.42 17.24 3.86
C ASP A 33 -18.36 18.17 3.28
N GLY A 34 -18.72 19.09 2.36
CA GLY A 34 -17.78 20.05 1.79
C GLY A 34 -17.21 21.04 2.82
N VAL A 35 -18.05 21.53 3.76
CA VAL A 35 -17.57 22.40 4.85
C VAL A 35 -16.68 21.62 5.81
N ARG A 36 -16.98 20.33 6.04
CA ARG A 36 -16.15 19.47 6.88
C ARG A 36 -14.78 19.27 6.26
N GLU A 37 -14.72 18.96 4.97
CA GLU A 37 -13.48 18.79 4.21
C GLU A 37 -12.61 20.06 4.19
N GLU A 38 -13.24 21.23 4.02
CA GLU A 38 -12.55 22.54 4.12
C GLU A 38 -11.93 22.75 5.51
N LEU A 39 -12.67 22.43 6.58
CA LEU A 39 -12.18 22.55 7.95
C LEU A 39 -11.09 21.52 8.27
N GLU A 40 -11.19 20.29 7.75
CA GLU A 40 -10.16 19.26 7.86
C GLU A 40 -8.84 19.68 7.20
N GLY A 41 -8.89 20.43 6.10
CA GLY A 41 -7.72 21.03 5.48
C GLY A 41 -6.95 22.03 6.38
N CYS A 42 -7.61 22.55 7.42
CA CYS A 42 -6.98 23.41 8.44
C CYS A 42 -6.45 22.62 9.65
N MET A 43 -6.62 21.29 9.69
CA MET A 43 -6.20 20.43 10.78
C MET A 43 -4.90 19.71 10.44
N SER A 44 -4.08 19.45 11.45
CA SER A 44 -2.91 18.59 11.35
C SER A 44 -3.00 17.45 12.36
N GLU A 45 -2.51 16.26 11.98
CA GLU A 45 -2.42 15.14 12.90
C GLU A 45 -1.31 15.41 13.92
N CYS A 46 -1.68 15.41 15.20
CA CYS A 46 -0.74 15.56 16.30
C CYS A 46 -0.75 14.31 17.19
N PRO A 47 0.41 13.89 17.71
CA PRO A 47 0.46 12.83 18.69
C PRO A 47 -0.39 13.18 19.93
N CYS A 48 -1.19 12.24 20.41
CA CYS A 48 -1.97 12.45 21.64
C CYS A 48 -1.06 12.85 22.79
N PRO A 49 -1.28 13.99 23.48
CA PRO A 49 -0.41 14.48 24.55
C PRO A 49 -0.35 13.53 25.76
N THR A 50 -1.40 12.73 25.98
CA THR A 50 -1.46 11.79 27.11
C THR A 50 -0.62 10.53 26.88
N CYS A 51 -0.62 9.97 25.67
CA CYS A 51 0.08 8.73 25.35
C CYS A 51 1.27 8.91 24.41
N GLY A 52 1.54 10.13 23.93
CA GLY A 52 2.63 10.41 23.00
C GLY A 52 2.53 9.63 21.67
N GLY A 53 1.30 9.35 21.20
CA GLY A 53 1.05 8.53 20.01
C GLY A 53 1.00 7.01 20.24
N LYS A 54 1.36 6.53 21.42
CA LYS A 54 1.45 5.08 21.73
C LYS A 54 0.10 4.36 21.85
N ARG A 55 -1.03 5.08 21.86
CA ARG A 55 -2.43 4.58 21.84
C ARG A 55 -2.83 3.70 23.02
N LEU A 56 -1.95 3.51 24.01
CA LEU A 56 -2.14 2.65 25.18
C LEU A 56 -1.90 3.42 26.49
N ARG A 57 -2.48 2.92 27.58
CA ARG A 57 -2.26 3.43 28.92
C ARG A 57 -0.85 3.10 29.41
N ARG A 58 -0.34 3.89 30.36
CA ARG A 58 1.01 3.72 30.91
C ARG A 58 1.20 2.34 31.56
N GLU A 59 0.16 1.82 32.22
CA GLU A 59 0.18 0.51 32.87
C GLU A 59 0.35 -0.62 31.83
N SER A 60 -0.32 -0.52 30.68
CA SER A 60 -0.18 -1.49 29.57
C SER A 60 1.22 -1.42 28.93
N LEU A 61 1.79 -0.22 28.85
CA LEU A 61 3.14 -0.01 28.31
C LEU A 61 4.26 -0.45 29.27
N ALA A 62 3.95 -0.55 30.58
CA ALA A 62 4.88 -1.05 31.59
C ALA A 62 5.10 -2.57 31.50
N VAL A 63 4.20 -3.30 30.83
CA VAL A 63 4.38 -4.74 30.58
C VAL A 63 5.36 -4.93 29.42
N THR A 64 6.45 -5.65 29.70
CA THR A 64 7.50 -5.91 28.72
C THR A 64 7.73 -7.40 28.50
N VAL A 65 8.07 -7.78 27.28
CA VAL A 65 8.54 -9.12 26.90
C VAL A 65 9.86 -8.95 26.17
N GLY A 66 10.91 -9.62 26.64
CA GLY A 66 12.25 -9.44 26.09
C GLY A 66 12.76 -7.99 26.15
N GLY A 67 12.31 -7.20 27.16
CA GLY A 67 12.70 -5.81 27.34
C GLY A 67 11.92 -4.78 26.49
N LEU A 68 11.00 -5.22 25.62
CA LEU A 68 10.18 -4.33 24.79
C LEU A 68 8.73 -4.27 25.28
N SER A 69 8.15 -3.06 25.30
CA SER A 69 6.70 -2.92 25.42
C SER A 69 6.02 -3.30 24.09
N ILE A 70 4.70 -3.50 24.11
CA ILE A 70 3.94 -3.77 22.88
C ILE A 70 4.06 -2.62 21.86
N SER A 71 4.14 -1.37 22.31
CA SER A 71 4.33 -0.21 21.43
C SER A 71 5.70 -0.26 20.75
N ASP A 72 6.76 -0.51 21.51
CA ASP A 72 8.13 -0.58 20.99
C ASP A 72 8.29 -1.76 20.01
N TYR A 73 7.60 -2.87 20.28
CA TYR A 73 7.54 -4.00 19.35
C TYR A 73 6.82 -3.64 18.05
N CYS A 74 5.69 -2.92 18.12
CA CYS A 74 4.94 -2.51 16.95
C CYS A 74 5.66 -1.48 16.06
N GLU A 75 6.62 -0.73 16.61
CA GLU A 75 7.47 0.19 15.83
C GLU A 75 8.53 -0.54 14.97
N LYS A 76 8.78 -1.80 15.24
CA LYS A 76 9.70 -2.60 14.43
C LYS A 76 9.11 -2.90 13.07
N SER A 77 9.98 -3.00 12.05
CA SER A 77 9.57 -3.58 10.77
C SER A 77 9.13 -5.04 10.95
N VAL A 78 8.35 -5.56 10.01
CA VAL A 78 7.94 -6.98 10.04
C VAL A 78 9.14 -7.92 10.13
N VAL A 79 10.24 -7.60 9.45
CA VAL A 79 11.48 -8.39 9.51
C VAL A 79 12.09 -8.33 10.90
N ASP A 80 12.29 -7.12 11.44
CA ASP A 80 12.88 -6.95 12.78
C ASP A 80 11.99 -7.53 13.90
N ALA A 81 10.67 -7.49 13.71
CA ALA A 81 9.71 -8.09 14.63
C ALA A 81 9.79 -9.63 14.61
N LEU A 82 9.99 -10.24 13.44
CA LEU A 82 10.23 -11.68 13.32
C LEU A 82 11.55 -12.07 13.98
N ASP A 83 12.63 -11.36 13.68
CA ASP A 83 13.95 -11.61 14.24
C ASP A 83 13.95 -11.48 15.77
N PHE A 84 13.23 -10.48 16.30
CA PHE A 84 13.03 -10.35 17.74
C PHE A 84 12.34 -11.58 18.35
N VAL A 85 11.25 -12.06 17.73
CA VAL A 85 10.52 -13.25 18.23
C VAL A 85 11.36 -14.52 18.11
N ASP A 86 12.22 -14.64 17.10
CA ASP A 86 13.10 -15.76 16.91
C ASP A 86 14.25 -15.80 17.94
N GLN A 87 14.73 -14.64 18.35
CA GLN A 87 15.80 -14.48 19.36
C GLN A 87 15.29 -14.44 20.79
N LEU A 88 13.97 -14.43 21.00
CA LEU A 88 13.36 -14.27 22.31
C LEU A 88 13.66 -15.47 23.21
N THR A 89 14.35 -15.19 24.31
CA THR A 89 14.67 -16.20 25.33
C THR A 89 13.63 -16.15 26.44
N LEU A 90 12.86 -17.22 26.59
CA LEU A 90 11.79 -17.36 27.58
C LEU A 90 12.10 -18.51 28.54
N THR A 91 11.63 -18.37 29.79
CA THR A 91 11.64 -19.47 30.78
C THR A 91 10.67 -20.58 30.33
N GLU A 92 10.82 -21.79 30.86
CA GLU A 92 9.92 -22.91 30.55
C GLU A 92 8.44 -22.57 30.82
N GLN A 93 8.17 -21.86 31.91
CA GLN A 93 6.80 -21.45 32.25
C GLN A 93 6.26 -20.43 31.24
N GLN A 94 7.06 -19.42 30.87
CA GLN A 94 6.68 -18.44 29.85
C GLN A 94 6.49 -19.11 28.48
N MET A 95 7.33 -20.08 28.13
CA MET A 95 7.19 -20.82 26.88
C MET A 95 5.88 -21.63 26.84
N ARG A 96 5.51 -22.32 27.91
CA ARG A 96 4.21 -23.03 28.00
C ARG A 96 3.01 -22.11 27.76
N ILE A 97 3.08 -20.87 28.24
CA ILE A 97 2.02 -19.88 28.06
C ILE A 97 2.05 -19.30 26.64
N GLY A 98 3.25 -18.96 26.15
CA GLY A 98 3.46 -18.18 24.94
C GLY A 98 3.58 -18.97 23.64
N GLU A 99 3.86 -20.26 23.68
CA GLU A 99 4.21 -21.06 22.49
C GLU A 99 3.20 -20.93 21.35
N ARG A 100 1.92 -21.11 21.64
CA ARG A 100 0.85 -20.99 20.65
C ARG A 100 0.73 -19.58 20.08
N ILE A 101 0.87 -18.55 20.95
CA ILE A 101 0.81 -17.14 20.57
C ILE A 101 2.00 -16.80 19.68
N LEU A 102 3.21 -17.18 20.05
CA LEU A 102 4.42 -16.94 19.28
C LEU A 102 4.39 -17.63 17.93
N LYS A 103 3.86 -18.87 17.88
CA LYS A 103 3.66 -19.60 16.62
C LYS A 103 2.73 -18.86 15.68
N GLU A 104 1.63 -18.33 16.20
CA GLU A 104 0.66 -17.55 15.42
C GLU A 104 1.25 -16.22 14.96
N ILE A 105 1.96 -15.49 15.82
CA ILE A 105 2.66 -14.25 15.45
C ILE A 105 3.67 -14.52 14.34
N LYS A 106 4.52 -15.55 14.48
CA LYS A 106 5.51 -15.94 13.46
C LYS A 106 4.83 -16.28 12.14
N ALA A 107 3.73 -17.01 12.16
CA ALA A 107 2.99 -17.38 10.96
C ALA A 107 2.44 -16.14 10.24
N ARG A 108 1.80 -15.23 10.95
CA ARG A 108 1.19 -14.01 10.39
C ARG A 108 2.23 -13.02 9.88
N LEU A 109 3.29 -12.75 10.67
CA LEU A 109 4.37 -11.87 10.24
C LEU A 109 5.19 -12.48 9.09
N GLY A 110 5.45 -13.81 9.15
CA GLY A 110 6.08 -14.55 8.07
C GLY A 110 5.31 -14.45 6.78
N PHE A 111 3.98 -14.40 6.90
CA PHE A 111 3.12 -14.21 5.75
C PHE A 111 3.22 -12.78 5.17
N LEU A 112 3.20 -11.73 6.01
CA LEU A 112 3.44 -10.36 5.55
C LEU A 112 4.79 -10.23 4.82
N ARG A 113 5.83 -10.88 5.34
CA ARG A 113 7.14 -10.97 4.67
C ARG A 113 7.06 -11.65 3.31
N SER A 114 6.27 -12.72 3.19
CA SER A 114 6.14 -13.47 1.93
C SER A 114 5.40 -12.73 0.82
N VAL A 115 4.59 -11.73 1.16
CA VAL A 115 3.91 -10.85 0.18
C VAL A 115 4.65 -9.52 -0.04
N GLY A 116 5.94 -9.43 0.36
CA GLY A 116 6.77 -8.25 0.11
C GLY A 116 6.45 -7.04 1.00
N LEU A 117 5.86 -7.26 2.19
CA LEU A 117 5.54 -6.22 3.17
C LEU A 117 6.51 -6.22 4.37
N GLU A 118 7.71 -6.71 4.16
CA GLU A 118 8.74 -6.87 5.19
C GLU A 118 9.21 -5.55 5.82
N TYR A 119 9.07 -4.43 5.11
CA TYR A 119 9.47 -3.09 5.55
C TYR A 119 8.41 -2.36 6.38
N LEU A 120 7.16 -2.82 6.39
CA LEU A 120 6.09 -2.18 7.14
C LEU A 120 6.26 -2.38 8.64
N THR A 121 5.84 -1.36 9.42
CA THR A 121 5.68 -1.45 10.86
C THR A 121 4.23 -1.74 11.23
N LEU A 122 4.01 -2.45 12.35
CA LEU A 122 2.65 -2.74 12.81
C LEU A 122 1.94 -1.50 13.37
N SER A 123 2.70 -0.46 13.74
CA SER A 123 2.20 0.83 14.23
C SER A 123 1.67 1.72 13.10
N ARG A 124 2.00 1.42 11.84
CA ARG A 124 1.65 2.25 10.70
C ARG A 124 0.14 2.41 10.54
N ALA A 125 -0.30 3.66 10.37
CA ALA A 125 -1.71 3.96 10.18
C ALA A 125 -2.22 3.37 8.85
N SER A 126 -3.40 2.74 8.88
CA SER A 126 -4.00 2.11 7.68
C SER A 126 -4.28 3.11 6.55
N ALA A 127 -4.60 4.37 6.90
CA ALA A 127 -4.82 5.45 5.92
C ALA A 127 -3.55 5.84 5.15
N SER A 128 -2.35 5.53 5.67
CA SER A 128 -1.07 5.80 5.01
C SER A 128 -0.63 4.68 4.05
N LEU A 129 -1.39 3.59 3.98
CA LEU A 129 -1.07 2.46 3.10
C LEU A 129 -1.43 2.79 1.65
N SER A 130 -0.57 2.43 0.72
CA SER A 130 -0.91 2.41 -0.69
C SER A 130 -1.97 1.34 -0.99
N GLY A 131 -2.70 1.48 -2.11
CA GLY A 131 -3.70 0.48 -2.52
C GLY A 131 -3.13 -0.94 -2.60
N GLY A 132 -1.94 -1.10 -3.18
CA GLY A 132 -1.26 -2.39 -3.26
C GLY A 132 -0.82 -2.95 -1.90
N GLU A 133 -0.37 -2.11 -0.95
CA GLU A 133 -0.06 -2.54 0.42
C GLU A 133 -1.32 -3.04 1.15
N ALA A 134 -2.40 -2.27 1.07
CA ALA A 134 -3.68 -2.64 1.69
C ALA A 134 -4.24 -3.96 1.13
N GLN A 135 -4.14 -4.15 -0.19
CA GLN A 135 -4.56 -5.39 -0.84
C GLN A 135 -3.73 -6.59 -0.39
N ARG A 136 -2.40 -6.45 -0.30
CA ARG A 136 -1.52 -7.52 0.19
C ARG A 136 -1.73 -7.85 1.66
N ILE A 137 -2.04 -6.86 2.50
CA ILE A 137 -2.44 -7.11 3.90
C ILE A 137 -3.73 -7.93 3.96
N ARG A 138 -4.74 -7.61 3.12
CA ARG A 138 -5.97 -8.41 3.02
C ARG A 138 -5.66 -9.83 2.58
N LEU A 139 -4.83 -9.99 1.56
CA LEU A 139 -4.34 -11.29 1.10
C LEU A 139 -3.67 -12.06 2.25
N ALA A 140 -2.77 -11.39 3.00
CA ALA A 140 -2.08 -11.96 4.14
C ALA A 140 -3.04 -12.47 5.22
N THR A 141 -4.12 -11.73 5.51
CA THR A 141 -5.11 -12.14 6.52
C THR A 141 -5.96 -13.34 6.06
N GLN A 142 -6.30 -13.41 4.77
CA GLN A 142 -7.07 -14.53 4.20
C GLN A 142 -6.27 -15.84 4.21
N ILE A 143 -4.98 -15.75 3.87
CA ILE A 143 -4.10 -16.91 3.70
C ILE A 143 -3.51 -17.37 5.04
N GLY A 144 -3.29 -16.45 6.00
CA GLY A 144 -2.71 -16.76 7.31
C GLY A 144 -3.52 -17.76 8.16
N SER A 145 -4.75 -18.09 7.74
CA SER A 145 -5.61 -19.07 8.41
C SER A 145 -5.24 -20.53 8.19
N SER A 146 -4.31 -20.82 7.25
CA SER A 146 -3.90 -22.18 6.87
C SER A 146 -5.08 -23.14 6.63
N LEU A 147 -6.22 -22.62 6.17
CA LEU A 147 -7.41 -23.41 5.87
C LEU A 147 -7.12 -24.31 4.65
N MET A 148 -7.67 -25.52 4.69
CA MET A 148 -7.61 -26.49 3.59
C MET A 148 -8.99 -26.67 2.96
N GLY A 149 -9.03 -26.95 1.64
CA GLY A 149 -10.28 -27.14 0.91
C GLY A 149 -11.06 -25.85 0.67
N VAL A 150 -10.39 -24.71 0.68
CA VAL A 150 -10.99 -23.38 0.47
C VAL A 150 -10.80 -22.93 -0.98
N LEU A 151 -11.78 -22.21 -1.51
CA LEU A 151 -11.68 -21.47 -2.77
C LEU A 151 -11.23 -20.04 -2.47
N TYR A 152 -10.05 -19.67 -2.97
CA TYR A 152 -9.54 -18.29 -2.95
C TYR A 152 -9.79 -17.62 -4.29
N ILE A 153 -10.38 -16.44 -4.27
CA ILE A 153 -10.58 -15.59 -5.46
C ILE A 153 -9.78 -14.32 -5.25
N LEU A 154 -8.81 -14.06 -6.11
CA LEU A 154 -7.87 -12.94 -6.02
C LEU A 154 -7.96 -12.13 -7.30
N ASP A 155 -8.06 -10.81 -7.14
CA ASP A 155 -8.12 -9.86 -8.25
C ASP A 155 -6.82 -9.03 -8.25
N GLU A 156 -6.01 -9.21 -9.28
CA GLU A 156 -4.71 -8.55 -9.51
C GLU A 156 -3.79 -8.50 -8.26
N PRO A 157 -3.48 -9.63 -7.61
CA PRO A 157 -2.67 -9.61 -6.39
C PRO A 157 -1.23 -9.15 -6.60
N SER A 158 -0.73 -9.14 -7.84
CA SER A 158 0.60 -8.64 -8.22
C SER A 158 0.66 -7.11 -8.36
N ILE A 159 -0.49 -6.41 -8.34
CA ILE A 159 -0.53 -4.96 -8.60
C ILE A 159 0.41 -4.17 -7.67
N GLY A 160 1.23 -3.33 -8.26
CA GLY A 160 2.20 -2.50 -7.53
C GLY A 160 3.39 -3.26 -6.93
N LEU A 161 3.54 -4.56 -7.23
CA LEU A 161 4.74 -5.30 -6.89
C LEU A 161 5.91 -4.96 -7.84
N HIS A 162 7.10 -4.95 -7.29
CA HIS A 162 8.31 -5.03 -8.09
C HIS A 162 8.53 -6.49 -8.52
N GLN A 163 9.13 -6.71 -9.69
CA GLN A 163 9.38 -8.07 -10.23
C GLN A 163 9.99 -9.02 -9.20
N ARG A 164 10.97 -8.55 -8.42
CA ARG A 164 11.61 -9.31 -7.32
C ARG A 164 10.63 -9.84 -6.27
N ASP A 165 9.56 -9.08 -5.98
CA ASP A 165 8.59 -9.43 -4.95
C ASP A 165 7.49 -10.34 -5.51
N ASN A 166 7.31 -10.35 -6.84
CA ASN A 166 6.36 -11.22 -7.52
C ASN A 166 6.71 -12.70 -7.33
N ASP A 167 7.98 -13.06 -7.34
CA ASP A 167 8.44 -14.43 -7.06
C ASP A 167 8.00 -14.93 -5.68
N LYS A 168 8.04 -14.06 -4.66
CA LYS A 168 7.58 -14.38 -3.30
C LYS A 168 6.07 -14.63 -3.27
N LEU A 169 5.30 -13.79 -3.98
CA LEU A 169 3.85 -13.96 -4.12
C LEU A 169 3.53 -15.29 -4.80
N LEU A 170 4.15 -15.58 -5.94
CA LEU A 170 3.96 -16.82 -6.68
C LEU A 170 4.28 -18.06 -5.83
N ALA A 171 5.40 -18.05 -5.11
CA ALA A 171 5.75 -19.14 -4.19
C ALA A 171 4.67 -19.34 -3.12
N THR A 172 4.08 -18.24 -2.64
CA THR A 172 3.01 -18.29 -1.65
C THR A 172 1.71 -18.86 -2.22
N LEU A 173 1.31 -18.43 -3.41
CA LEU A 173 0.12 -18.94 -4.11
C LEU A 173 0.26 -20.44 -4.41
N LYS A 174 1.41 -20.89 -4.90
CA LYS A 174 1.71 -22.30 -5.11
C LYS A 174 1.61 -23.12 -3.82
N ARG A 175 2.16 -22.60 -2.71
CA ARG A 175 2.06 -23.26 -1.41
C ARG A 175 0.60 -23.41 -0.95
N LEU A 176 -0.23 -22.42 -1.18
CA LEU A 176 -1.67 -22.50 -0.87
C LEU A 176 -2.37 -23.59 -1.67
N ARG A 177 -2.12 -23.64 -2.98
CA ARG A 177 -2.62 -24.70 -3.85
C ARG A 177 -2.19 -26.09 -3.33
N ASP A 178 -0.91 -26.25 -3.00
CA ASP A 178 -0.33 -27.50 -2.55
C ASP A 178 -0.89 -27.99 -1.20
N LEU A 179 -1.51 -27.08 -0.42
CA LEU A 179 -2.30 -27.42 0.77
C LEU A 179 -3.71 -27.95 0.44
N GLY A 180 -4.04 -28.17 -0.83
CA GLY A 180 -5.34 -28.70 -1.26
C GLY A 180 -6.41 -27.63 -1.46
N ASN A 181 -6.03 -26.36 -1.63
CA ASN A 181 -6.95 -25.28 -1.94
C ASN A 181 -7.10 -25.07 -3.44
N THR A 182 -8.19 -24.44 -3.84
CA THR A 182 -8.41 -23.94 -5.20
C THR A 182 -8.19 -22.45 -5.23
N LEU A 183 -7.42 -21.97 -6.22
CA LEU A 183 -7.16 -20.53 -6.42
C LEU A 183 -7.67 -20.11 -7.80
N ILE A 184 -8.49 -19.07 -7.83
CA ILE A 184 -8.86 -18.35 -9.05
C ILE A 184 -8.21 -16.97 -8.95
N VAL A 185 -7.35 -16.64 -9.91
CA VAL A 185 -6.59 -15.40 -9.90
C VAL A 185 -6.85 -14.67 -11.21
N VAL A 186 -7.33 -13.43 -11.10
CA VAL A 186 -7.38 -12.51 -12.25
C VAL A 186 -6.02 -11.82 -12.31
N GLU A 187 -5.31 -11.94 -13.41
CA GLU A 187 -3.95 -11.43 -13.53
C GLU A 187 -3.60 -11.01 -14.95
N HIS A 188 -2.65 -10.06 -15.01
CA HIS A 188 -2.07 -9.55 -16.25
C HIS A 188 -0.55 -9.74 -16.29
N ASP A 189 0.04 -10.24 -15.21
CA ASP A 189 1.46 -10.51 -15.10
C ASP A 189 1.85 -11.79 -15.83
N GLU A 190 2.87 -11.70 -16.68
CA GLU A 190 3.33 -12.82 -17.52
C GLU A 190 3.82 -14.00 -16.68
N ASP A 191 4.60 -13.75 -15.62
CA ASP A 191 5.18 -14.80 -14.79
C ASP A 191 4.09 -15.55 -14.02
N THR A 192 3.06 -14.84 -13.55
CA THR A 192 1.89 -15.44 -12.89
C THR A 192 1.10 -16.32 -13.86
N MET A 193 0.82 -15.82 -15.07
CA MET A 193 0.12 -16.60 -16.10
C MET A 193 0.90 -17.87 -16.47
N ARG A 194 2.22 -17.78 -16.64
CA ARG A 194 3.08 -18.93 -16.95
C ARG A 194 3.16 -19.94 -15.80
N ALA A 195 3.00 -19.48 -14.57
CA ALA A 195 3.08 -20.30 -13.36
C ALA A 195 1.76 -21.00 -13.01
N ALA A 196 0.66 -20.62 -13.66
CA ALA A 196 -0.66 -21.22 -13.45
C ALA A 196 -0.72 -22.66 -13.96
N ASP A 197 -1.56 -23.49 -13.35
CA ASP A 197 -1.84 -24.83 -13.83
C ASP A 197 -2.82 -24.81 -15.02
N TYR A 198 -3.71 -23.79 -15.03
CA TYR A 198 -4.76 -23.63 -16.04
C TYR A 198 -5.02 -22.16 -16.29
N LEU A 199 -5.17 -21.76 -17.55
CA LEU A 199 -5.53 -20.41 -17.97
C LEU A 199 -6.91 -20.41 -18.63
N ILE A 200 -7.64 -19.31 -18.43
CA ILE A 200 -8.87 -18.98 -19.11
C ILE A 200 -8.69 -17.59 -19.70
N ASP A 201 -8.59 -17.49 -21.02
CA ASP A 201 -8.44 -16.22 -21.74
C ASP A 201 -9.82 -15.68 -22.14
N ILE A 202 -10.17 -14.51 -21.61
CA ILE A 202 -11.46 -13.84 -21.85
C ILE A 202 -11.25 -12.70 -22.85
N GLY A 203 -12.01 -12.70 -23.91
CA GLY A 203 -11.90 -11.71 -24.99
C GLY A 203 -13.09 -11.76 -25.94
N PRO A 204 -12.86 -11.49 -27.26
CA PRO A 204 -11.59 -11.02 -27.86
C PRO A 204 -11.30 -9.53 -27.64
N GLY A 205 -12.27 -8.73 -27.22
CA GLY A 205 -12.16 -7.30 -26.97
C GLY A 205 -12.71 -6.89 -25.62
N ALA A 206 -12.96 -5.58 -25.45
CA ALA A 206 -13.54 -5.02 -24.22
C ALA A 206 -15.01 -4.63 -24.41
N GLY A 207 -15.75 -4.53 -23.31
CA GLY A 207 -17.17 -4.13 -23.31
C GLY A 207 -18.04 -5.07 -24.13
N ALA A 208 -18.86 -4.54 -25.04
CA ALA A 208 -19.77 -5.31 -25.87
C ALA A 208 -19.07 -6.32 -26.82
N HIS A 209 -17.78 -6.16 -27.05
CA HIS A 209 -16.97 -7.03 -27.91
C HIS A 209 -16.15 -8.06 -27.11
N GLY A 210 -16.34 -8.12 -25.81
CA GLY A 210 -15.69 -9.07 -24.90
C GLY A 210 -16.65 -10.12 -24.35
N GLY A 211 -16.27 -10.73 -23.22
CA GLY A 211 -17.11 -11.65 -22.46
C GLY A 211 -17.22 -13.07 -23.02
N GLN A 212 -16.31 -13.45 -23.93
CA GLN A 212 -16.23 -14.81 -24.48
C GLN A 212 -14.94 -15.49 -24.02
N VAL A 213 -14.99 -16.80 -23.79
CA VAL A 213 -13.78 -17.60 -23.61
C VAL A 213 -13.16 -17.80 -24.99
N VAL A 214 -11.98 -17.18 -25.20
CA VAL A 214 -11.24 -17.24 -26.46
C VAL A 214 -10.37 -18.50 -26.51
N ALA A 215 -9.72 -18.80 -25.39
CA ALA A 215 -8.90 -19.99 -25.21
C ALA A 215 -8.93 -20.44 -23.76
N CYS A 216 -8.75 -21.73 -23.51
CA CYS A 216 -8.58 -22.26 -22.17
C CYS A 216 -7.76 -23.54 -22.19
N GLY A 217 -7.00 -23.78 -21.16
CA GLY A 217 -6.11 -24.94 -21.05
C GLY A 217 -4.88 -24.64 -20.19
N THR A 218 -3.86 -25.47 -20.30
CA THR A 218 -2.54 -25.18 -19.73
C THR A 218 -1.95 -23.93 -20.40
N PRO A 219 -1.01 -23.23 -19.75
CA PRO A 219 -0.34 -22.07 -20.38
C PRO A 219 0.23 -22.39 -21.76
N ARG A 220 0.72 -23.61 -21.97
CA ARG A 220 1.26 -24.05 -23.28
C ARG A 220 0.17 -24.16 -24.34
N GLU A 221 -0.96 -24.75 -24.02
CA GLU A 221 -2.09 -24.87 -24.95
C GLU A 221 -2.61 -23.48 -25.35
N VAL A 222 -2.73 -22.55 -24.41
CA VAL A 222 -3.14 -21.17 -24.70
C VAL A 222 -2.10 -20.43 -25.55
N MET A 223 -0.80 -20.65 -25.34
CA MET A 223 0.28 -20.08 -26.17
C MET A 223 0.27 -20.61 -27.61
N ASP A 224 -0.18 -21.82 -27.80
CA ASP A 224 -0.26 -22.44 -29.12
C ASP A 224 -1.54 -22.06 -29.86
N ASP A 225 -2.59 -21.58 -29.18
CA ASP A 225 -3.86 -21.17 -29.79
C ASP A 225 -3.72 -19.85 -30.55
N PRO A 226 -3.95 -19.84 -31.88
CA PRO A 226 -3.85 -18.64 -32.69
C PRO A 226 -4.94 -17.61 -32.42
N ALA A 227 -6.07 -18.00 -31.81
CA ALA A 227 -7.15 -17.09 -31.47
C ALA A 227 -6.82 -16.27 -30.20
N SER A 228 -5.97 -16.79 -29.31
CA SER A 228 -5.59 -16.11 -28.08
C SER A 228 -4.58 -14.99 -28.34
N LEU A 229 -5.00 -13.74 -28.10
CA LEU A 229 -4.08 -12.60 -28.12
C LEU A 229 -3.07 -12.72 -26.97
N THR A 230 -3.52 -13.11 -25.79
CA THR A 230 -2.70 -13.37 -24.60
C THR A 230 -1.65 -14.44 -24.92
N GLY A 231 -2.05 -15.55 -25.54
CA GLY A 231 -1.15 -16.62 -25.96
C GLY A 231 -0.09 -16.15 -26.97
N GLN A 232 -0.47 -15.26 -27.91
CA GLN A 232 0.47 -14.69 -28.88
C GLN A 232 1.56 -13.83 -28.21
N TYR A 233 1.22 -13.06 -27.17
CA TYR A 233 2.20 -12.30 -26.39
C TYR A 233 3.04 -13.22 -25.49
N LEU A 234 2.43 -14.15 -24.77
CA LEU A 234 3.15 -15.12 -23.94
C LEU A 234 4.14 -15.97 -24.75
N SER A 235 3.76 -16.39 -25.99
CA SER A 235 4.67 -17.16 -26.85
C SER A 235 5.75 -16.32 -27.55
N GLY A 236 5.69 -14.98 -27.43
CA GLY A 236 6.58 -14.07 -28.14
C GLY A 236 6.29 -13.91 -29.63
N LYS A 237 5.21 -14.53 -30.16
CA LYS A 237 4.74 -14.30 -31.54
C LYS A 237 4.38 -12.84 -31.77
N LYS A 238 3.84 -12.20 -30.76
CA LYS A 238 3.65 -10.74 -30.68
C LYS A 238 4.48 -10.15 -29.55
N LYS A 239 5.01 -8.96 -29.78
CA LYS A 239 5.77 -8.21 -28.78
C LYS A 239 5.62 -6.71 -29.01
N ILE A 240 5.78 -5.93 -27.97
CA ILE A 240 5.90 -4.48 -28.06
C ILE A 240 7.38 -4.16 -28.33
N GLU A 241 7.64 -3.57 -29.50
CA GLU A 241 9.02 -3.25 -29.92
C GLU A 241 9.61 -2.15 -29.03
N VAL A 242 10.82 -2.41 -28.53
CA VAL A 242 11.58 -1.40 -27.80
C VAL A 242 12.13 -0.39 -28.80
N PRO A 243 11.89 0.93 -28.63
CA PRO A 243 12.39 1.95 -29.54
C PRO A 243 13.93 1.90 -29.66
N LYS A 244 14.44 1.85 -30.88
CA LYS A 244 15.90 1.85 -31.17
C LYS A 244 16.56 3.18 -30.77
N ALA A 245 15.83 4.28 -30.87
CA ALA A 245 16.28 5.62 -30.47
C ALA A 245 15.38 6.17 -29.35
N ARG A 246 15.99 6.79 -28.34
CA ARG A 246 15.30 7.47 -27.26
C ARG A 246 15.24 8.97 -27.52
N ARG A 247 14.18 9.63 -27.04
CA ARG A 247 14.08 11.09 -27.09
C ARG A 247 15.06 11.70 -26.10
N THR A 248 15.73 12.77 -26.51
CA THR A 248 16.69 13.51 -25.68
C THR A 248 16.03 14.59 -24.82
N GLY A 249 14.72 14.83 -25.00
CA GLY A 249 14.01 15.93 -24.35
C GLY A 249 14.20 17.28 -25.06
N ASN A 250 13.78 18.35 -24.40
CA ASN A 250 13.86 19.72 -24.93
C ASN A 250 15.06 20.53 -24.38
N GLY A 251 15.99 19.87 -23.67
CA GLY A 251 17.15 20.50 -23.03
C GLY A 251 16.87 21.10 -21.65
N ASN A 252 15.61 21.16 -21.22
CA ASN A 252 15.23 21.65 -19.89
C ASN A 252 15.04 20.48 -18.91
N PHE A 253 15.24 20.77 -17.63
CA PHE A 253 15.11 19.79 -16.55
C PHE A 253 14.29 20.35 -15.41
N LEU A 254 13.46 19.51 -14.82
CA LEU A 254 12.90 19.70 -13.50
C LEU A 254 13.88 19.10 -12.49
N THR A 255 14.47 19.96 -11.64
CA THR A 255 15.46 19.52 -10.65
C THR A 255 14.89 19.62 -9.26
N VAL A 256 14.88 18.51 -8.53
CA VAL A 256 14.63 18.43 -7.09
C VAL A 256 15.97 18.33 -6.39
N ARG A 257 16.17 19.08 -5.31
CA ARG A 257 17.38 19.04 -4.49
C ARG A 257 17.03 18.87 -3.02
N GLY A 258 17.83 18.07 -2.31
CA GLY A 258 17.71 17.90 -0.88
C GLY A 258 16.40 17.24 -0.44
N ALA A 259 15.83 16.34 -1.21
CA ALA A 259 14.57 15.67 -0.90
C ALA A 259 14.73 14.74 0.30
N GLN A 260 13.99 15.00 1.41
CA GLN A 260 14.11 14.27 2.68
C GLN A 260 12.76 13.77 3.20
N GLU A 261 11.70 13.81 2.39
CA GLU A 261 10.37 13.36 2.81
C GLU A 261 10.34 11.85 3.05
N ASN A 262 9.76 11.42 4.17
CA ASN A 262 9.66 10.04 4.61
C ASN A 262 11.05 9.34 4.67
N ASN A 263 11.29 8.37 3.79
CA ASN A 263 12.54 7.60 3.74
C ASN A 263 13.58 8.14 2.75
N LEU A 264 13.34 9.28 2.11
CA LEU A 264 14.29 9.90 1.21
C LEU A 264 15.49 10.48 1.98
N LYS A 265 16.69 10.24 1.47
CA LYS A 265 17.95 10.58 2.15
C LYS A 265 18.68 11.66 1.38
N ASP A 266 18.22 12.93 1.49
CA ASP A 266 18.83 14.09 0.87
C ASP A 266 19.04 13.88 -0.64
N LEU A 267 17.98 13.49 -1.32
CA LEU A 267 18.01 13.04 -2.70
C LEU A 267 18.02 14.23 -3.67
N ASP A 268 19.00 14.29 -4.55
CA ASP A 268 19.02 15.17 -5.72
C ASP A 268 18.65 14.39 -6.98
N VAL A 269 17.68 14.89 -7.75
CA VAL A 269 17.26 14.26 -9.00
C VAL A 269 16.88 15.31 -10.04
N SER A 270 17.30 15.10 -11.29
CA SER A 270 16.93 15.93 -12.43
C SER A 270 16.15 15.10 -13.44
N ILE A 271 14.94 15.56 -13.75
CA ILE A 271 14.00 14.91 -14.66
C ILE A 271 13.99 15.69 -15.97
N PRO A 272 14.40 15.09 -17.09
CA PRO A 272 14.42 15.77 -18.40
C PRO A 272 12.98 16.05 -18.87
N LEU A 273 12.71 17.30 -19.26
CA LEU A 273 11.41 17.67 -19.80
C LEU A 273 11.26 17.29 -21.28
N GLY A 274 10.01 17.04 -21.70
CA GLY A 274 9.72 16.57 -23.07
C GLY A 274 10.03 15.10 -23.30
N THR A 275 10.23 14.33 -22.21
CA THR A 275 10.46 12.88 -22.24
C THR A 275 9.38 12.13 -21.47
N PHE A 276 9.24 10.84 -21.76
CA PHE A 276 8.53 9.91 -20.90
C PHE A 276 9.53 9.30 -19.89
N THR A 277 9.43 9.74 -18.64
CA THR A 277 10.34 9.33 -17.57
C THR A 277 9.64 8.38 -16.62
N CYS A 278 10.23 7.20 -16.35
CA CYS A 278 9.75 6.25 -15.37
C CYS A 278 10.53 6.36 -14.06
N VAL A 279 9.82 6.45 -12.94
CA VAL A 279 10.39 6.31 -11.59
C VAL A 279 10.12 4.89 -11.12
N THR A 280 11.17 4.10 -10.95
CA THR A 280 11.08 2.66 -10.62
C THR A 280 11.85 2.32 -9.35
N GLY A 281 11.63 1.15 -8.80
CA GLY A 281 12.28 0.62 -7.59
C GLY A 281 11.35 -0.30 -6.80
N VAL A 282 11.89 -1.01 -5.84
CA VAL A 282 11.13 -1.94 -4.98
C VAL A 282 10.00 -1.23 -4.20
N SER A 283 9.02 -1.99 -3.73
CA SER A 283 7.94 -1.46 -2.90
C SER A 283 8.53 -0.79 -1.65
N GLY A 284 7.96 0.37 -1.24
CA GLY A 284 8.48 1.13 -0.10
C GLY A 284 9.78 1.92 -0.34
N SER A 285 10.36 1.94 -1.55
CA SER A 285 11.62 2.65 -1.82
C SER A 285 11.55 4.19 -1.84
N GLY A 286 10.36 4.79 -1.68
CA GLY A 286 10.19 6.26 -1.65
C GLY A 286 9.75 6.88 -2.97
N LYS A 287 9.36 6.10 -3.99
CA LYS A 287 8.88 6.61 -5.28
C LYS A 287 7.73 7.59 -5.15
N SER A 288 6.69 7.20 -4.41
CA SER A 288 5.52 8.06 -4.16
C SER A 288 5.87 9.27 -3.30
N SER A 289 6.81 9.14 -2.35
CA SER A 289 7.32 10.27 -1.58
C SER A 289 7.98 11.32 -2.49
N LEU A 290 8.80 10.88 -3.43
CA LEU A 290 9.41 11.80 -4.39
C LEU A 290 8.38 12.44 -5.32
N VAL A 291 7.50 11.62 -5.94
CA VAL A 291 6.61 12.11 -7.00
C VAL A 291 5.41 12.85 -6.43
N ASN A 292 4.68 12.27 -5.47
CA ASN A 292 3.43 12.83 -4.97
C ASN A 292 3.67 13.86 -3.86
N GLU A 293 4.51 13.51 -2.87
CA GLU A 293 4.67 14.36 -1.70
C GLU A 293 5.58 15.58 -1.98
N ILE A 294 6.60 15.42 -2.81
CA ILE A 294 7.54 16.51 -3.14
C ILE A 294 7.16 17.17 -4.47
N ILE A 295 7.30 16.46 -5.60
CA ILE A 295 7.18 17.09 -6.92
C ILE A 295 5.77 17.65 -7.13
N TYR A 296 4.73 16.82 -6.94
CA TYR A 296 3.35 17.23 -7.20
C TYR A 296 2.90 18.34 -6.25
N LYS A 297 3.11 18.19 -4.94
CA LYS A 297 2.68 19.21 -3.96
C LYS A 297 3.43 20.51 -4.13
N LYS A 298 4.75 20.46 -4.35
CA LYS A 298 5.56 21.68 -4.54
C LYS A 298 5.18 22.41 -5.81
N LEU A 299 5.07 21.72 -6.94
CA LEU A 299 4.64 22.35 -8.18
C LEU A 299 3.21 22.89 -8.08
N GLY A 300 2.29 22.16 -7.43
CA GLY A 300 0.94 22.65 -7.19
C GLY A 300 0.90 23.94 -6.35
N ALA A 301 1.78 24.07 -5.37
CA ALA A 301 1.90 25.27 -4.55
C ALA A 301 2.57 26.45 -5.30
N ASP A 302 3.53 26.17 -6.18
CA ASP A 302 4.28 27.21 -6.92
C ASP A 302 3.53 27.70 -8.17
N LEU A 303 2.60 26.92 -8.72
CA LEU A 303 1.87 27.24 -9.96
C LEU A 303 0.43 27.73 -9.72
N ASN A 304 -0.12 27.59 -8.51
CA ASN A 304 -1.42 28.12 -8.08
C ASN A 304 -1.22 29.37 -7.22
#